data_4e8136653e6a3ead78ae4b466d3c5dee
#
_entry.id   4e8136653e6a3ead78ae4b466d3c5dee
#
_cell.length_a   1.000
_cell.length_b   1.000
_cell.length_c   1.000
_cell.angle_alpha   90.00
_cell.angle_beta   90.00
_cell.angle_gamma   90.00
#
_symmetry.space_group_name_H-M   'P 1'
#
loop_
_entity.id
_entity.type
_entity.pdbx_description
1 polymer ?
#
loop_
_entity_poly.entity_id
_entity_poly.type
_entity_poly.pdbx_seq_one_letter_code
_entity_poly.pdbx_strand_id
1 'polypeptide(L)'
;MSEDFRTRARPMPKGNRYEDFEVGRVFKHHWGRTITESESTLFSTLTLHFNPHYFNADYARAHGHPGLVANPLLVFTTVFGLTVEDLSEGGGPFLGVNELTYHQSVYPGDSLRAESEVLDRRVSDSHKGFGIVTWHTKGLNQREEIAIDFKRTNLVRLRNPQQ
;
A
#
# COMPACT_ATOMS: atom_id res chain seq x y z
N MET A 1 18.64 -18.56 38.02
CA MET A 1 18.92 -18.86 36.59
C MET A 1 17.77 -18.32 35.78
N SER A 2 17.98 -17.25 35.01
CA SER A 2 16.90 -16.74 34.12
C SER A 2 16.73 -17.75 33.00
N GLU A 3 15.52 -18.28 32.87
CA GLU A 3 15.13 -19.09 31.70
C GLU A 3 15.45 -18.33 30.41
N ASP A 4 16.21 -18.98 29.53
CA ASP A 4 16.58 -18.37 28.24
C ASP A 4 15.30 -17.97 27.50
N PHE A 5 15.12 -16.67 27.19
CA PHE A 5 13.95 -16.16 26.48
C PHE A 5 13.70 -16.91 25.15
N ARG A 6 14.75 -17.49 24.54
CA ARG A 6 14.67 -18.28 23.31
C ARG A 6 13.83 -19.54 23.48
N THR A 7 13.81 -20.13 24.68
CA THR A 7 12.97 -21.32 24.95
C THR A 7 11.50 -20.98 25.13
N ARG A 8 11.19 -19.71 25.44
CA ARG A 8 9.82 -19.18 25.57
C ARG A 8 9.29 -18.53 24.30
N ALA A 9 10.17 -18.19 23.37
CA ALA A 9 9.77 -17.58 22.09
C ALA A 9 8.95 -18.55 21.26
N ARG A 10 7.75 -18.13 20.88
CA ARG A 10 6.89 -18.88 19.96
C ARG A 10 6.89 -18.16 18.63
N PRO A 11 7.20 -18.83 17.50
CA PRO A 11 7.04 -18.26 16.20
C PRO A 11 5.56 -17.87 15.98
N MET A 12 5.30 -16.59 15.71
CA MET A 12 3.99 -16.14 15.29
C MET A 12 3.94 -16.18 13.76
N PRO A 13 2.97 -16.89 13.16
CA PRO A 13 2.79 -16.83 11.72
C PRO A 13 2.43 -15.39 11.33
N LYS A 14 3.21 -14.82 10.41
CA LYS A 14 3.00 -13.47 9.90
C LYS A 14 2.36 -13.49 8.54
N GLY A 15 1.49 -12.51 8.31
CA GLY A 15 0.78 -12.31 7.06
C GLY A 15 -0.31 -13.34 6.80
N ASN A 16 -1.22 -12.95 5.94
CA ASN A 16 -2.31 -13.80 5.50
C ASN A 16 -1.85 -14.79 4.41
N ARG A 17 -2.58 -15.89 4.26
CA ARG A 17 -2.44 -16.89 3.20
C ARG A 17 -3.60 -16.79 2.24
N TYR A 18 -3.49 -17.46 1.09
CA TYR A 18 -4.51 -17.44 0.04
C TYR A 18 -5.93 -17.72 0.56
N GLU A 19 -6.06 -18.67 1.48
CA GLU A 19 -7.34 -19.09 2.04
C GLU A 19 -8.00 -18.00 2.88
N ASP A 20 -7.22 -17.05 3.39
CA ASP A 20 -7.71 -15.94 4.21
C ASP A 20 -8.35 -14.82 3.38
N PHE A 21 -8.15 -14.83 2.05
CA PHE A 21 -8.64 -13.81 1.13
C PHE A 21 -9.97 -14.23 0.49
N GLU A 22 -11.05 -14.24 1.26
CA GLU A 22 -12.39 -14.48 0.72
C GLU A 22 -12.86 -13.26 -0.10
N VAL A 23 -13.50 -13.51 -1.26
CA VAL A 23 -14.04 -12.44 -2.10
C VAL A 23 -15.05 -11.62 -1.32
N GLY A 24 -14.95 -10.30 -1.39
CA GLY A 24 -15.74 -9.34 -0.62
C GLY A 24 -15.20 -9.05 0.79
N ARG A 25 -14.18 -9.77 1.26
CA ARG A 25 -13.55 -9.43 2.55
C ARG A 25 -12.85 -8.09 2.45
N VAL A 26 -13.10 -7.22 3.45
CA VAL A 26 -12.48 -5.90 3.56
C VAL A 26 -11.43 -5.90 4.66
N PHE A 27 -10.26 -5.38 4.34
CA PHE A 27 -9.15 -5.12 5.25
C PHE A 27 -9.07 -3.62 5.52
N LYS A 28 -9.21 -3.21 6.77
CA LYS A 28 -8.89 -1.86 7.24
C LYS A 28 -7.50 -1.90 7.82
N HIS A 29 -6.54 -1.39 7.06
CA HIS A 29 -5.13 -1.42 7.47
C HIS A 29 -4.91 -0.51 8.67
N HIS A 30 -4.27 -1.01 9.71
CA HIS A 30 -4.20 -0.30 11.00
C HIS A 30 -3.19 0.84 11.02
N TRP A 31 -2.21 0.85 10.13
CA TRP A 31 -1.26 1.92 10.01
C TRP A 31 -1.84 3.11 9.23
N GLY A 32 -1.51 4.31 9.70
CA GLY A 32 -1.64 5.55 8.95
C GLY A 32 -0.28 6.23 8.84
N ARG A 33 -0.11 7.11 7.84
CA ARG A 33 1.13 7.85 7.67
C ARG A 33 0.86 9.28 7.20
N THR A 34 1.49 10.24 7.88
CA THR A 34 1.51 11.63 7.44
C THR A 34 2.63 11.84 6.43
N ILE A 35 2.31 12.43 5.28
CA ILE A 35 3.28 12.82 4.26
C ILE A 35 4.01 14.07 4.73
N THR A 36 5.33 14.04 4.72
CA THR A 36 6.17 15.19 5.04
C THR A 36 6.69 15.89 3.79
N GLU A 37 6.94 17.19 3.89
CA GLU A 37 7.51 17.97 2.79
C GLU A 37 8.90 17.46 2.39
N SER A 38 9.73 17.15 3.39
CA SER A 38 11.09 16.66 3.16
C SER A 38 11.12 15.33 2.41
N GLU A 39 10.24 14.37 2.76
CA GLU A 39 10.21 13.09 2.05
C GLU A 39 9.67 13.23 0.63
N SER A 40 8.68 14.11 0.40
CA SER A 40 8.14 14.35 -0.94
C SER A 40 9.19 14.97 -1.88
N THR A 41 9.93 15.97 -1.37
CA THR A 41 11.02 16.60 -2.12
C THR A 41 12.17 15.63 -2.37
N LEU A 42 12.56 14.85 -1.35
CA LEU A 42 13.60 13.82 -1.49
C LEU A 42 13.20 12.74 -2.49
N PHE A 43 11.98 12.22 -2.40
CA PHE A 43 11.46 11.22 -3.33
C PHE A 43 11.49 11.73 -4.77
N SER A 44 11.02 12.96 -5.00
CA SER A 44 11.02 13.59 -6.32
C SER A 44 12.42 13.77 -6.87
N THR A 45 13.38 14.11 -6.02
CA THR A 45 14.81 14.24 -6.38
C THR A 45 15.41 12.90 -6.77
N LEU A 46 15.19 11.85 -5.95
CA LEU A 46 15.74 10.51 -6.18
C LEU A 46 15.17 9.83 -7.42
N THR A 47 13.91 10.13 -7.75
CA THR A 47 13.21 9.56 -8.91
C THR A 47 13.29 10.43 -10.16
N LEU A 48 14.05 11.55 -10.11
CA LEU A 48 14.19 12.54 -11.20
C LEU A 48 12.85 13.13 -11.66
N HIS A 49 11.85 13.14 -10.78
CA HIS A 49 10.51 13.64 -11.08
C HIS A 49 10.42 15.15 -10.80
N PHE A 50 11.14 15.92 -11.60
CA PHE A 50 11.28 17.37 -11.46
C PHE A 50 10.06 18.10 -12.02
N ASN A 51 9.02 18.26 -11.17
CA ASN A 51 7.87 19.10 -11.46
C ASN A 51 7.86 20.27 -10.46
N PRO A 52 7.76 21.53 -10.89
CA PRO A 52 7.84 22.68 -9.99
C PRO A 52 6.77 22.68 -8.88
N HIS A 53 5.64 22.00 -9.05
CA HIS A 53 4.65 21.84 -7.98
C HIS A 53 5.19 21.11 -6.75
N TYR A 54 6.24 20.29 -6.91
CA TYR A 54 6.82 19.50 -5.81
C TYR A 54 7.99 20.19 -5.12
N PHE A 55 8.52 21.31 -5.70
CA PHE A 55 9.73 21.97 -5.24
C PHE A 55 9.57 23.47 -4.96
N ASN A 56 8.61 24.13 -5.61
CA ASN A 56 8.44 25.58 -5.53
C ASN A 56 7.04 25.90 -5.02
N ALA A 57 6.95 26.28 -3.75
CA ALA A 57 5.68 26.60 -3.11
C ALA A 57 4.96 27.81 -3.73
N ASP A 58 5.71 28.80 -4.19
CA ASP A 58 5.12 29.99 -4.84
C ASP A 58 4.55 29.63 -6.23
N TYR A 59 5.24 28.77 -6.95
CA TYR A 59 4.73 28.24 -8.21
C TYR A 59 3.44 27.45 -7.98
N ALA A 60 3.42 26.54 -7.00
CA ALA A 60 2.24 25.74 -6.66
C ALA A 60 1.04 26.64 -6.27
N ARG A 61 1.28 27.67 -5.43
CA ARG A 61 0.23 28.64 -5.06
C ARG A 61 -0.29 29.44 -6.26
N ALA A 62 0.57 29.85 -7.16
CA ALA A 62 0.18 30.55 -8.41
C ALA A 62 -0.71 29.66 -9.32
N HIS A 63 -0.65 28.34 -9.13
CA HIS A 63 -1.47 27.36 -9.87
C HIS A 63 -2.63 26.77 -9.05
N GLY A 64 -3.05 27.44 -7.98
CA GLY A 64 -4.28 27.13 -7.23
C GLY A 64 -4.09 26.10 -6.11
N HIS A 65 -2.85 25.75 -5.74
CA HIS A 65 -2.59 24.87 -4.60
C HIS A 65 -2.30 25.68 -3.32
N PRO A 66 -2.55 25.15 -2.13
CA PRO A 66 -2.24 25.85 -0.88
C PRO A 66 -0.74 25.91 -0.57
N GLY A 67 0.07 25.09 -1.20
CA GLY A 67 1.51 24.96 -1.04
C GLY A 67 2.07 23.87 -1.94
N LEU A 68 3.21 23.28 -1.57
CA LEU A 68 3.78 22.18 -2.33
C LEU A 68 2.78 21.03 -2.45
N VAL A 69 2.71 20.43 -3.63
CA VAL A 69 1.93 19.20 -3.87
C VAL A 69 2.82 18.00 -3.55
N ALA A 70 2.29 17.02 -2.84
CA ALA A 70 2.99 15.75 -2.65
C ALA A 70 3.13 15.01 -3.98
N ASN A 71 4.32 14.43 -4.23
CA ASN A 71 4.54 13.65 -5.44
C ASN A 71 3.52 12.50 -5.54
N PRO A 72 2.75 12.37 -6.62
CA PRO A 72 1.72 11.35 -6.74
C PRO A 72 2.26 9.92 -6.65
N LEU A 73 3.48 9.65 -7.13
CA LEU A 73 4.10 8.33 -6.98
C LEU A 73 4.49 8.04 -5.52
N LEU A 74 4.87 9.07 -4.75
CA LEU A 74 5.06 8.88 -3.30
C LEU A 74 3.73 8.56 -2.62
N VAL A 75 2.64 9.24 -2.97
CA VAL A 75 1.30 8.96 -2.45
C VAL A 75 0.92 7.51 -2.74
N PHE A 76 1.08 7.07 -4.00
CA PHE A 76 0.81 5.68 -4.39
C PHE A 76 1.65 4.69 -3.59
N THR A 77 2.97 4.86 -3.55
CA THR A 77 3.86 3.91 -2.86
C THR A 77 3.62 3.90 -1.35
N THR A 78 3.22 5.02 -0.76
CA THR A 78 2.84 5.11 0.65
C THR A 78 1.58 4.29 0.93
N VAL A 79 0.50 4.52 0.18
CA VAL A 79 -0.76 3.76 0.33
C VAL A 79 -0.53 2.28 0.07
N PHE A 80 0.23 1.94 -0.98
CA PHE A 80 0.64 0.56 -1.27
C PHE A 80 1.39 -0.07 -0.09
N GLY A 81 2.36 0.65 0.49
CA GLY A 81 3.15 0.21 1.64
C GLY A 81 2.31 -0.07 2.89
N LEU A 82 1.28 0.75 3.15
CA LEU A 82 0.35 0.55 4.28
C LEU A 82 -0.42 -0.77 4.21
N THR A 83 -0.55 -1.37 3.02
CA THR A 83 -1.27 -2.63 2.81
C THR A 83 -0.41 -3.89 2.95
N VAL A 84 0.92 -3.75 3.01
CA VAL A 84 1.87 -4.89 2.89
C VAL A 84 1.68 -5.91 4.00
N GLU A 85 1.50 -5.46 5.24
CA GLU A 85 1.36 -6.34 6.40
C GLU A 85 0.21 -7.33 6.25
N ASP A 86 -0.96 -6.84 5.81
CA ASP A 86 -2.14 -7.69 5.65
C ASP A 86 -2.15 -8.47 4.34
N LEU A 87 -1.70 -7.85 3.24
CA LEU A 87 -1.92 -8.41 1.90
C LEU A 87 -0.73 -9.22 1.36
N SER A 88 0.50 -8.94 1.80
CA SER A 88 1.69 -9.53 1.15
C SER A 88 2.85 -9.90 2.07
N GLU A 89 2.79 -9.66 3.38
CA GLU A 89 3.85 -10.05 4.31
C GLU A 89 4.07 -11.57 4.34
N GLY A 90 3.02 -12.36 4.08
CA GLY A 90 3.10 -13.80 3.94
C GLY A 90 3.96 -14.31 2.78
N GLY A 91 4.44 -13.41 1.95
CA GLY A 91 5.32 -13.66 0.80
C GLY A 91 4.55 -14.06 -0.45
N GLY A 92 5.14 -13.69 -1.58
CA GLY A 92 4.63 -13.95 -2.92
C GLY A 92 4.95 -12.77 -3.85
N PRO A 93 5.23 -13.05 -5.14
CA PRO A 93 5.52 -11.99 -6.11
C PRO A 93 4.37 -11.00 -6.30
N PHE A 94 4.70 -9.74 -6.38
CA PHE A 94 3.83 -8.70 -6.89
C PHE A 94 3.69 -8.84 -8.40
N LEU A 95 2.45 -8.90 -8.92
CA LEU A 95 2.19 -9.10 -10.35
C LEU A 95 1.88 -7.79 -11.07
N GLY A 96 1.22 -6.85 -10.40
CA GLY A 96 0.93 -5.57 -11.02
C GLY A 96 -0.14 -4.75 -10.33
N VAL A 97 -0.29 -3.53 -10.86
CA VAL A 97 -1.36 -2.59 -10.52
C VAL A 97 -2.11 -2.21 -11.78
N ASN A 98 -3.42 -2.16 -11.70
CA ASN A 98 -4.31 -1.68 -12.74
C ASN A 98 -5.24 -0.60 -12.19
N GLU A 99 -5.81 0.20 -13.08
CA GLU A 99 -6.84 1.20 -12.78
C GLU A 99 -6.43 2.15 -11.64
N LEU A 100 -5.17 2.61 -11.65
CA LEU A 100 -4.67 3.59 -10.72
C LEU A 100 -5.29 4.96 -11.01
N THR A 101 -6.07 5.49 -10.07
CA THR A 101 -6.76 6.77 -10.21
C THR A 101 -6.46 7.67 -9.01
N TYR A 102 -6.07 8.92 -9.29
CA TYR A 102 -5.96 9.99 -8.29
C TYR A 102 -7.23 10.82 -8.31
N HIS A 103 -7.92 10.94 -7.17
CA HIS A 103 -9.18 11.69 -7.06
C HIS A 103 -8.96 13.12 -6.60
N GLN A 104 -7.89 13.36 -5.86
CA GLN A 104 -7.52 14.69 -5.38
C GLN A 104 -6.02 14.80 -5.10
N SER A 105 -5.52 16.03 -5.06
CA SER A 105 -4.16 16.31 -4.65
C SER A 105 -3.97 16.03 -3.17
N VAL A 106 -2.82 15.45 -2.83
CA VAL A 106 -2.34 15.27 -1.45
C VAL A 106 -1.27 16.31 -1.18
N TYR A 107 -1.23 16.84 0.02
CA TYR A 107 -0.29 17.87 0.42
C TYR A 107 0.56 17.40 1.60
N PRO A 108 1.79 17.91 1.75
CA PRO A 108 2.54 17.74 2.99
C PRO A 108 1.69 18.12 4.21
N GLY A 109 1.65 17.26 5.22
CA GLY A 109 0.76 17.37 6.38
C GLY A 109 -0.50 16.51 6.30
N ASP A 110 -0.90 16.04 5.10
CA ASP A 110 -1.99 15.08 4.99
C ASP A 110 -1.58 13.71 5.53
N SER A 111 -2.50 13.07 6.25
CA SER A 111 -2.33 11.71 6.78
C SER A 111 -3.15 10.73 5.96
N LEU A 112 -2.49 9.72 5.43
CA LEU A 112 -3.10 8.68 4.60
C LEU A 112 -3.34 7.41 5.40
N ARG A 113 -4.48 6.77 5.13
CA ARG A 113 -4.84 5.41 5.57
C ARG A 113 -5.22 4.59 4.36
N ALA A 114 -5.29 3.28 4.53
CA ALA A 114 -5.65 2.39 3.43
C ALA A 114 -6.74 1.39 3.85
N GLU A 115 -7.62 1.07 2.90
CA GLU A 115 -8.58 -0.02 2.98
C GLU A 115 -8.50 -0.84 1.69
N SER A 116 -8.63 -2.16 1.81
CA SER A 116 -8.57 -3.07 0.64
C SER A 116 -9.70 -4.08 0.69
N GLU A 117 -10.39 -4.26 -0.44
CA GLU A 117 -11.41 -5.27 -0.64
C GLU A 117 -10.91 -6.35 -1.58
N VAL A 118 -11.12 -7.62 -1.26
CA VAL A 118 -10.81 -8.75 -2.15
C VAL A 118 -11.82 -8.78 -3.28
N LEU A 119 -11.36 -8.54 -4.52
CA LEU A 119 -12.21 -8.58 -5.70
C LEU A 119 -12.30 -9.98 -6.33
N ASP A 120 -11.16 -10.67 -6.37
CA ASP A 120 -11.06 -11.97 -7.02
C ASP A 120 -9.92 -12.79 -6.44
N ARG A 121 -10.08 -14.12 -6.49
CA ARG A 121 -9.03 -15.08 -6.16
C ARG A 121 -9.16 -16.36 -6.96
N ARG A 122 -8.05 -16.94 -7.37
CA ARG A 122 -7.98 -18.25 -7.98
C ARG A 122 -6.65 -18.94 -7.67
N VAL A 123 -6.62 -20.26 -7.67
CA VAL A 123 -5.37 -21.01 -7.58
C VAL A 123 -4.57 -20.79 -8.87
N SER A 124 -3.25 -20.69 -8.75
CA SER A 124 -2.38 -20.50 -9.92
C SER A 124 -2.10 -21.82 -10.62
N ASP A 125 -2.37 -21.88 -11.92
CA ASP A 125 -2.05 -23.06 -12.75
C ASP A 125 -0.55 -23.18 -13.00
N SER A 126 0.17 -22.06 -13.09
CA SER A 126 1.59 -21.99 -13.46
C SER A 126 2.55 -22.00 -12.26
N HIS A 127 2.08 -21.64 -11.06
CA HIS A 127 2.90 -21.53 -9.86
C HIS A 127 2.30 -22.39 -8.74
N LYS A 128 2.76 -23.65 -8.68
CA LYS A 128 2.30 -24.59 -7.63
C LYS A 128 2.54 -24.01 -6.23
N GLY A 129 1.59 -24.19 -5.33
CA GLY A 129 1.64 -23.66 -3.96
C GLY A 129 1.28 -22.18 -3.83
N PHE A 130 0.75 -21.57 -4.90
CA PHE A 130 0.28 -20.19 -4.90
C PHE A 130 -1.12 -20.06 -5.48
N GLY A 131 -1.83 -19.05 -4.99
CA GLY A 131 -3.02 -18.49 -5.64
C GLY A 131 -2.74 -17.07 -6.13
N ILE A 132 -3.57 -16.59 -7.00
CA ILE A 132 -3.60 -15.22 -7.48
C ILE A 132 -4.74 -14.52 -6.74
N VAL A 133 -4.47 -13.38 -6.15
CA VAL A 133 -5.49 -12.56 -5.47
C VAL A 133 -5.42 -11.14 -5.99
N THR A 134 -6.59 -10.56 -6.25
CA THR A 134 -6.73 -9.16 -6.67
C THR A 134 -7.54 -8.40 -5.62
N TRP A 135 -7.02 -7.28 -5.21
CA TRP A 135 -7.67 -6.35 -4.26
C TRP A 135 -7.93 -5.00 -4.91
N HIS A 136 -9.05 -4.36 -4.55
CA HIS A 136 -9.26 -2.93 -4.75
C HIS A 136 -8.82 -2.21 -3.48
N THR A 137 -7.80 -1.38 -3.59
CA THR A 137 -7.26 -0.59 -2.48
C THR A 137 -7.63 0.87 -2.64
N LYS A 138 -8.13 1.47 -1.57
CA LYS A 138 -8.42 2.90 -1.45
C LYS A 138 -7.46 3.51 -0.45
N GLY A 139 -6.83 4.61 -0.84
CA GLY A 139 -6.08 5.51 0.04
C GLY A 139 -6.98 6.67 0.46
N LEU A 140 -7.19 6.81 1.77
CA LEU A 140 -8.06 7.83 2.35
C LEU A 140 -7.21 8.86 3.10
N ASN A 141 -7.61 10.13 3.02
CA ASN A 141 -6.99 11.18 3.81
C ASN A 141 -7.61 11.26 5.23
N GLN A 142 -7.16 12.21 6.05
CA GLN A 142 -7.66 12.43 7.43
C GLN A 142 -9.13 12.87 7.49
N ARG A 143 -9.76 13.23 6.37
CA ARG A 143 -11.18 13.61 6.25
C ARG A 143 -12.06 12.48 5.71
N GLU A 144 -11.52 11.26 5.63
CA GLU A 144 -12.17 10.08 5.02
C GLU A 144 -12.47 10.24 3.52
N GLU A 145 -11.81 11.17 2.84
CA GLU A 145 -11.94 11.36 1.40
C GLU A 145 -10.95 10.47 0.65
N ILE A 146 -11.41 9.85 -0.44
CA ILE A 146 -10.53 9.03 -1.29
C ILE A 146 -9.56 9.96 -2.03
N ALA A 147 -8.28 9.80 -1.76
CA ALA A 147 -7.21 10.49 -2.46
C ALA A 147 -6.74 9.71 -3.69
N ILE A 148 -6.68 8.40 -3.57
CA ILE A 148 -6.21 7.47 -4.61
C ILE A 148 -6.92 6.14 -4.47
N ASP A 149 -7.15 5.45 -5.58
CA ASP A 149 -7.49 4.04 -5.57
C ASP A 149 -6.80 3.26 -6.69
N PHE A 150 -6.71 1.97 -6.53
CA PHE A 150 -6.09 1.08 -7.53
C PHE A 150 -6.47 -0.38 -7.31
N LYS A 151 -6.34 -1.20 -8.36
CA LYS A 151 -6.42 -2.66 -8.26
C LYS A 151 -5.02 -3.25 -8.22
N ARG A 152 -4.71 -4.01 -7.18
CA ARG A 152 -3.43 -4.69 -6.98
C ARG A 152 -3.61 -6.19 -7.10
N THR A 153 -2.68 -6.86 -7.80
CA THR A 153 -2.68 -8.32 -7.94
C THR A 153 -1.33 -8.91 -7.50
N ASN A 154 -1.38 -9.94 -6.67
CA ASN A 154 -0.19 -10.69 -6.23
C ASN A 154 -0.39 -12.21 -6.39
N LEU A 155 0.72 -12.93 -6.49
CA LEU A 155 0.77 -14.32 -6.06
C LEU A 155 0.79 -14.36 -4.52
N VAL A 156 -0.02 -15.23 -3.95
CA VAL A 156 -0.12 -15.43 -2.49
C VAL A 156 0.08 -16.90 -2.18
N ARG A 157 0.89 -17.23 -1.19
CA ARG A 157 1.16 -18.61 -0.79
C ARG A 157 -0.09 -19.30 -0.26
N LEU A 158 -0.34 -20.53 -0.71
CA LEU A 158 -1.30 -21.41 -0.09
C LEU A 158 -0.79 -21.86 1.30
N ARG A 159 -1.72 -22.13 2.21
CA ARG A 159 -1.42 -22.70 3.53
C ARG A 159 -0.84 -24.11 3.39
N ASN A 160 -1.38 -24.88 2.45
CA ASN A 160 -0.92 -26.23 2.11
C ASN A 160 -0.45 -26.27 0.65
N PRO A 161 0.87 -26.17 0.38
CA PRO A 161 1.40 -26.09 -0.98
C PRO A 161 1.29 -27.39 -1.81
N GLN A 162 0.70 -28.46 -1.26
CA GLN A 162 0.46 -29.72 -1.97
C GLN A 162 -0.91 -29.81 -2.68
N GLN A 163 -1.69 -28.77 -2.60
CA GLN A 163 -2.89 -28.58 -3.41
C GLN A 163 -2.54 -27.70 -4.62
#